data_eb0c33cbfa0d25afcb329bb6fcd75d10
#
_entry.id   eb0c33cbfa0d25afcb329bb6fcd75d10
#
_cell.length_a   1.000
_cell.length_b   1.000
_cell.length_c   1.000
_cell.angle_alpha   90.00
_cell.angle_beta   90.00
_cell.angle_gamma   90.00
#
_symmetry.space_group_name_H-M   'P 1'
#
loop_
_entity.id
_entity.type
_entity.pdbx_description
1 polymer ?
#
loop_
_entity_poly.entity_id
_entity_poly.type
_entity_poly.pdbx_seq_one_letter_code
_entity_poly.pdbx_strand_id
1 'polypeptide(L)'
;MREKWFREHIWWMSFILSLMVVWVHSENVDLFLGEIGRESLVYRLEFFFAQTLGQIAVPGFFMISAYLFYRNFQFSKTVSKWKSRCKSLLLPYVLWNILYYLGYVVVTRLSFVKKIIGKEPVAFGLKELFQAVAYYKYNPVFWYLFQLLLLVVLA
;
A
#
# COMPACT_ATOMS: atom_id res chain seq x y z
N MET A 1 14.71 -27.59 -11.80
CA MET A 1 13.51 -27.33 -12.62
C MET A 1 12.35 -26.80 -11.80
N ARG A 2 11.91 -27.47 -10.74
CA ARG A 2 10.77 -27.11 -9.87
C ARG A 2 10.89 -25.73 -9.19
N GLU A 3 12.07 -25.38 -8.70
CA GLU A 3 12.32 -24.11 -8.00
C GLU A 3 12.24 -22.89 -8.95
N LYS A 4 12.77 -23.02 -10.15
CA LYS A 4 12.71 -21.94 -11.17
C LYS A 4 11.27 -21.70 -11.59
N TRP A 5 10.54 -22.75 -11.90
CA TRP A 5 9.11 -22.72 -12.24
C TRP A 5 8.29 -22.04 -11.14
N PHE A 6 8.51 -22.41 -9.88
CA PHE A 6 7.82 -21.84 -8.73
C PHE A 6 8.10 -20.32 -8.60
N ARG A 7 9.36 -19.90 -8.70
CA ARG A 7 9.73 -18.48 -8.61
C ARG A 7 9.12 -17.64 -9.73
N GLU A 8 9.05 -18.16 -10.93
CA GLU A 8 8.41 -17.52 -12.08
C GLU A 8 6.91 -17.31 -11.82
N HIS A 9 6.22 -18.31 -11.28
CA HIS A 9 4.79 -18.20 -10.97
C HIS A 9 4.50 -17.18 -9.86
N ILE A 10 5.27 -17.18 -8.79
CA ILE A 10 5.15 -16.17 -7.73
C ILE A 10 5.41 -14.76 -8.28
N TRP A 11 6.39 -14.62 -9.17
CA TRP A 11 6.69 -13.34 -9.79
C TRP A 11 5.51 -12.84 -10.65
N TRP A 12 4.97 -13.71 -11.51
CA TRP A 12 3.80 -13.38 -12.33
C TRP A 12 2.56 -13.08 -11.49
N MET A 13 2.27 -13.87 -10.47
CA MET A 13 1.16 -13.61 -9.55
C MET A 13 1.33 -12.26 -8.86
N SER A 14 2.52 -11.97 -8.34
CA SER A 14 2.80 -10.67 -7.70
C SER A 14 2.66 -9.52 -8.66
N PHE A 15 3.08 -9.68 -9.91
CA PHE A 15 2.92 -8.67 -10.96
C PHE A 15 1.43 -8.39 -11.25
N ILE A 16 0.62 -9.44 -11.46
CA ILE A 16 -0.82 -9.30 -11.69
C ILE A 16 -1.51 -8.62 -10.50
N LEU A 17 -1.21 -9.05 -9.27
CA LEU A 17 -1.76 -8.42 -8.07
C LEU A 17 -1.34 -6.95 -7.94
N SER A 18 -0.10 -6.60 -8.35
CA SER A 18 0.35 -5.20 -8.37
C SER A 18 -0.43 -4.36 -9.38
N LEU A 19 -0.74 -4.90 -10.57
CA LEU A 19 -1.60 -4.22 -11.54
C LEU A 19 -3.01 -4.00 -10.98
N MET A 20 -3.56 -4.99 -10.27
CA MET A 20 -4.86 -4.86 -9.61
C MET A 20 -4.84 -3.75 -8.54
N VAL A 21 -3.77 -3.63 -7.73
CA VAL A 21 -3.61 -2.53 -6.78
C VAL A 21 -3.58 -1.17 -7.48
N VAL A 22 -2.82 -1.05 -8.58
CA VAL A 22 -2.81 0.18 -9.39
C VAL A 22 -4.22 0.50 -9.86
N TRP A 23 -4.94 -0.49 -10.34
CA TRP A 23 -6.32 -0.31 -10.82
C TRP A 23 -7.25 0.20 -9.71
N VAL A 24 -7.22 -0.40 -8.51
CA VAL A 24 -8.00 0.07 -7.34
C VAL A 24 -7.75 1.56 -7.04
N HIS A 25 -6.52 2.02 -7.22
CA HIS A 25 -6.15 3.42 -6.95
C HIS A 25 -6.28 4.35 -8.14
N SER A 26 -6.64 3.85 -9.32
CA SER A 26 -6.84 4.64 -10.55
C SER A 26 -8.29 5.03 -10.80
N GLU A 27 -9.23 4.60 -9.95
CA GLU A 27 -10.64 4.96 -10.04
C GLU A 27 -10.82 6.46 -9.82
N ASN A 28 -11.18 7.18 -10.88
CA ASN A 28 -11.29 8.63 -10.88
C ASN A 28 -12.52 9.13 -11.63
N VAL A 29 -13.52 8.28 -11.91
CA VAL A 29 -14.71 8.65 -12.68
C VAL A 29 -15.45 9.83 -12.05
N ASP A 30 -15.59 9.84 -10.72
CA ASP A 30 -16.26 10.92 -10.00
C ASP A 30 -15.54 12.27 -10.14
N LEU A 31 -14.21 12.25 -10.37
CA LEU A 31 -13.40 13.46 -10.57
C LEU A 31 -13.58 14.07 -11.97
N PHE A 32 -13.75 13.22 -12.99
CA PHE A 32 -13.76 13.65 -14.39
C PHE A 32 -15.16 13.77 -14.98
N LEU A 33 -16.09 12.92 -14.57
CA LEU A 33 -17.45 12.84 -15.14
C LEU A 33 -18.54 13.32 -14.19
N GLY A 34 -18.24 13.57 -12.92
CA GLY A 34 -19.19 13.97 -11.91
C GLY A 34 -20.32 12.94 -11.68
N GLU A 35 -21.44 13.38 -11.12
CA GLU A 35 -22.58 12.49 -10.78
C GLU A 35 -23.22 11.82 -12.00
N ILE A 36 -23.16 12.45 -13.17
CA ILE A 36 -23.73 11.91 -14.42
C ILE A 36 -23.04 10.63 -14.87
N GLY A 37 -21.80 10.42 -14.45
CA GLY A 37 -21.00 9.25 -14.85
C GLY A 37 -21.43 7.93 -14.20
N ARG A 38 -22.14 7.95 -13.07
CA ARG A 38 -22.43 6.75 -12.26
C ARG A 38 -23.32 5.71 -12.93
N GLU A 39 -24.17 6.12 -13.86
CA GLU A 39 -25.01 5.19 -14.64
C GLU A 39 -24.35 4.71 -15.93
N SER A 40 -23.20 5.25 -16.27
CA SER A 40 -22.49 4.88 -17.50
C SER A 40 -21.93 3.46 -17.44
N LEU A 41 -21.85 2.82 -18.60
CA LEU A 41 -21.19 1.52 -18.74
C LEU A 41 -19.72 1.59 -18.28
N VAL A 42 -19.04 2.71 -18.55
CA VAL A 42 -17.66 2.95 -18.18
C VAL A 42 -17.51 2.90 -16.65
N TYR A 43 -18.37 3.62 -15.90
CA TYR A 43 -18.36 3.59 -14.45
C TYR A 43 -18.59 2.19 -13.89
N ARG A 44 -19.56 1.45 -14.42
CA ARG A 44 -19.87 0.08 -13.97
C ARG A 44 -18.69 -0.86 -14.19
N LEU A 45 -18.00 -0.76 -15.32
CA LEU A 45 -16.81 -1.56 -15.61
C LEU A 45 -15.66 -1.15 -14.70
N GLU A 46 -15.38 0.14 -14.55
CA GLU A 46 -14.32 0.64 -13.69
C GLU A 46 -14.55 0.23 -12.23
N PHE A 47 -15.76 0.42 -11.72
CA PHE A 47 -16.17 -0.02 -10.39
C PHE A 47 -16.00 -1.54 -10.20
N PHE A 48 -16.44 -2.34 -11.16
CA PHE A 48 -16.30 -3.80 -11.08
C PHE A 48 -14.82 -4.21 -11.02
N PHE A 49 -13.98 -3.65 -11.87
CA PHE A 49 -12.55 -3.96 -11.85
C PHE A 49 -11.83 -3.41 -10.61
N ALA A 50 -12.13 -2.20 -10.19
CA ALA A 50 -11.49 -1.59 -9.02
C ALA A 50 -12.02 -2.15 -7.69
N GLN A 51 -13.34 -2.18 -7.52
CA GLN A 51 -13.96 -2.48 -6.21
C GLN A 51 -14.33 -3.96 -6.03
N THR A 52 -14.35 -4.77 -7.08
CA THR A 52 -14.62 -6.21 -6.98
C THR A 52 -13.37 -7.03 -7.25
N LEU A 53 -12.84 -6.97 -8.46
CA LEU A 53 -11.66 -7.79 -8.81
C LEU A 53 -10.39 -7.27 -8.14
N GLY A 54 -10.16 -5.98 -8.13
CA GLY A 54 -8.97 -5.36 -7.55
C GLY A 54 -8.80 -5.65 -6.06
N GLN A 55 -9.90 -5.80 -5.32
CA GLN A 55 -9.87 -6.12 -3.88
C GLN A 55 -9.25 -7.48 -3.57
N ILE A 56 -9.15 -8.40 -4.54
CA ILE A 56 -8.48 -9.69 -4.39
C ILE A 56 -6.96 -9.51 -4.21
N ALA A 57 -6.40 -8.38 -4.64
CA ALA A 57 -4.97 -8.13 -4.59
C ALA A 57 -4.39 -8.20 -3.17
N VAL A 58 -5.06 -7.58 -2.21
CA VAL A 58 -4.58 -7.54 -0.81
C VAL A 58 -4.54 -8.93 -0.17
N PRO A 59 -5.63 -9.72 -0.15
CA PRO A 59 -5.58 -11.11 0.31
C PRO A 59 -4.54 -11.94 -0.45
N GLY A 60 -4.41 -11.76 -1.76
CA GLY A 60 -3.42 -12.45 -2.58
C GLY A 60 -1.98 -12.19 -2.11
N PHE A 61 -1.63 -10.95 -1.83
CA PHE A 61 -0.32 -10.61 -1.27
C PHE A 61 -0.11 -11.16 0.13
N PHE A 62 -1.13 -11.16 0.99
CA PHE A 62 -1.04 -11.81 2.30
C PHE A 62 -0.77 -13.31 2.17
N MET A 63 -1.47 -14.00 1.29
CA MET A 63 -1.27 -15.44 1.04
C MET A 63 0.15 -15.73 0.52
N ILE A 64 0.63 -14.96 -0.47
CA ILE A 64 1.99 -15.11 -1.00
C ILE A 64 3.02 -14.85 0.12
N SER A 65 2.83 -13.80 0.90
CA SER A 65 3.75 -13.46 1.99
C SER A 65 3.79 -14.52 3.07
N ALA A 66 2.63 -15.03 3.50
CA ALA A 66 2.52 -16.11 4.46
C ALA A 66 3.18 -17.39 3.93
N TYR A 67 2.87 -17.77 2.71
CA TYR A 67 3.47 -18.95 2.07
C TYR A 67 5.00 -18.86 2.02
N LEU A 68 5.53 -17.71 1.58
CA LEU A 68 6.99 -17.49 1.51
C LEU A 68 7.64 -17.44 2.89
N PHE A 69 6.91 -17.01 3.92
CA PHE A 69 7.40 -16.99 5.30
C PHE A 69 7.52 -18.41 5.85
N TYR A 70 6.46 -19.23 5.69
CA TYR A 70 6.42 -20.58 6.24
C TYR A 70 7.12 -21.63 5.35
N ARG A 71 7.39 -21.30 4.09
CA ARG A 71 8.16 -22.19 3.22
C ARG A 71 9.54 -22.44 3.79
N ASN A 72 9.90 -23.73 3.93
CA ASN A 72 11.15 -24.18 4.55
C ASN A 72 11.34 -23.57 5.96
N PHE A 73 10.27 -23.54 6.74
CA PHE A 73 10.31 -23.04 8.11
C PHE A 73 11.18 -23.96 8.97
N GLN A 74 12.12 -23.36 9.71
CA GLN A 74 12.97 -24.02 10.69
C GLN A 74 13.04 -23.14 11.93
N PHE A 75 12.72 -23.69 13.09
CA PHE A 75 12.74 -22.95 14.35
C PHE A 75 14.09 -22.26 14.62
N SER A 76 15.20 -22.91 14.29
CA SER A 76 16.55 -22.36 14.44
C SER A 76 16.79 -21.10 13.58
N LYS A 77 16.04 -20.89 12.52
CA LYS A 77 16.17 -19.75 11.59
C LYS A 77 15.09 -18.69 11.73
N THR A 78 14.16 -18.86 12.67
CA THR A 78 13.01 -17.95 12.86
C THR A 78 13.45 -16.50 13.09
N VAL A 79 14.39 -16.29 14.01
CA VAL A 79 14.88 -14.94 14.32
C VAL A 79 15.55 -14.27 13.11
N SER A 80 16.32 -15.04 12.33
CA SER A 80 16.96 -14.54 11.11
C SER A 80 15.92 -14.17 10.04
N LYS A 81 14.89 -15.00 9.85
CA LYS A 81 13.77 -14.72 8.96
C LYS A 81 13.01 -13.46 9.40
N TRP A 82 12.73 -13.33 10.69
CA TRP A 82 12.10 -12.14 11.28
C TRP A 82 12.89 -10.87 10.99
N LYS A 83 14.16 -10.85 11.34
CA LYS A 83 15.06 -9.70 11.08
C LYS A 83 15.05 -9.30 9.60
N SER A 84 15.14 -10.29 8.72
CA SER A 84 15.11 -10.05 7.27
C SER A 84 13.79 -9.44 6.81
N ARG A 85 12.66 -9.96 7.28
CA ARG A 85 11.33 -9.46 6.92
C ARG A 85 11.06 -8.08 7.53
N CYS A 86 11.36 -7.87 8.80
CA CYS A 86 11.27 -6.56 9.41
C CYS A 86 12.09 -5.53 8.65
N LYS A 87 13.33 -5.84 8.30
CA LYS A 87 14.17 -4.91 7.52
C LYS A 87 13.57 -4.61 6.15
N SER A 88 13.07 -5.61 5.43
CA SER A 88 12.54 -5.44 4.07
C SER A 88 11.19 -4.73 4.02
N LEU A 89 10.40 -4.77 5.08
CA LEU A 89 9.07 -4.15 5.16
C LEU A 89 9.08 -2.85 5.96
N LEU A 90 9.72 -2.86 7.14
CA LEU A 90 9.70 -1.71 8.05
C LEU A 90 10.49 -0.53 7.50
N LEU A 91 11.65 -0.79 6.87
CA LEU A 91 12.47 0.29 6.33
C LEU A 91 11.74 1.07 5.22
N PRO A 92 11.18 0.43 4.17
CA PRO A 92 10.37 1.14 3.19
C PRO A 92 9.13 1.80 3.80
N TYR A 93 8.45 1.13 4.74
CA TYR A 93 7.29 1.67 5.42
C TYR A 93 7.61 3.00 6.12
N VAL A 94 8.64 3.03 6.95
CA VAL A 94 9.05 4.24 7.68
C VAL A 94 9.51 5.32 6.71
N LEU A 95 10.38 4.97 5.75
CA LEU A 95 10.93 5.93 4.79
C LEU A 95 9.83 6.63 3.99
N TRP A 96 8.90 5.86 3.41
CA TRP A 96 7.83 6.42 2.61
C TRP A 96 6.84 7.26 3.44
N ASN A 97 6.48 6.83 4.66
CA ASN A 97 5.63 7.65 5.53
C ASN A 97 6.29 8.98 5.90
N ILE A 98 7.60 9.00 6.14
CA ILE A 98 8.35 10.24 6.36
C ILE A 98 8.34 11.11 5.10
N LEU A 99 8.62 10.53 3.92
CA LEU A 99 8.62 11.27 2.65
C LEU A 99 7.24 11.87 2.33
N TYR A 100 6.16 11.11 2.54
CA TYR A 100 4.81 11.63 2.37
C TYR A 100 4.51 12.77 3.34
N TYR A 101 4.86 12.62 4.61
CA TYR A 101 4.70 13.69 5.59
C TYR A 101 5.46 14.96 5.18
N LEU A 102 6.74 14.84 4.82
CA LEU A 102 7.54 15.97 4.36
C LEU A 102 6.95 16.60 3.09
N GLY A 103 6.49 15.77 2.16
CA GLY A 103 5.78 16.22 0.97
C GLY A 103 4.55 17.07 1.31
N TYR A 104 3.69 16.58 2.22
CA TYR A 104 2.53 17.34 2.70
C TYR A 104 2.93 18.65 3.40
N VAL A 105 3.97 18.61 4.23
CA VAL A 105 4.50 19.82 4.89
C VAL A 105 4.94 20.88 3.87
N VAL A 106 5.63 20.48 2.80
CA VAL A 106 6.09 21.39 1.74
C VAL A 106 4.91 21.87 0.90
N VAL A 107 4.11 20.94 0.38
CA VAL A 107 3.02 21.23 -0.57
C VAL A 107 1.95 22.13 0.06
N THR A 108 1.58 21.90 1.32
CA THR A 108 0.57 22.73 2.00
C THR A 108 1.03 24.14 2.32
N ARG A 109 2.33 24.44 2.22
CA ARG A 109 2.89 25.81 2.37
C ARG A 109 2.95 26.58 1.06
N LEU A 110 2.76 25.92 -0.10
CA LEU A 110 2.73 26.60 -1.39
C LEU A 110 1.43 27.41 -1.52
N SER A 111 1.56 28.71 -1.78
CA SER A 111 0.44 29.65 -1.80
C SER A 111 -0.66 29.24 -2.79
N PHE A 112 -0.30 28.70 -3.96
CA PHE A 112 -1.28 28.26 -4.95
C PHE A 112 -2.06 27.03 -4.49
N VAL A 113 -1.42 26.10 -3.77
CA VAL A 113 -2.06 24.86 -3.25
C VAL A 113 -3.03 25.21 -2.12
N LYS A 114 -2.65 26.14 -1.22
CA LYS A 114 -3.55 26.65 -0.18
C LYS A 114 -4.81 27.25 -0.79
N LYS A 115 -4.67 27.98 -1.90
CA LYS A 115 -5.79 28.62 -2.60
C LYS A 115 -6.74 27.61 -3.30
N ILE A 116 -6.19 26.50 -3.80
CA ILE A 116 -6.98 25.47 -4.53
C ILE A 116 -7.61 24.47 -3.56
N ILE A 117 -6.83 23.98 -2.59
CA ILE A 117 -7.27 22.88 -1.72
C ILE A 117 -7.96 23.37 -0.45
N GLY A 118 -7.75 24.63 -0.05
CA GLY A 118 -8.38 25.24 1.13
C GLY A 118 -7.97 24.62 2.47
N LYS A 119 -6.91 23.79 2.51
CA LYS A 119 -6.44 23.12 3.73
C LYS A 119 -5.39 23.97 4.44
N GLU A 120 -5.46 23.96 5.77
CA GLU A 120 -4.42 24.60 6.60
C GLU A 120 -3.07 23.89 6.44
N PRO A 121 -1.95 24.64 6.57
CA PRO A 121 -0.61 24.07 6.47
C PRO A 121 -0.40 22.99 7.53
N VAL A 122 0.15 21.87 7.11
CA VAL A 122 0.51 20.77 8.02
C VAL A 122 1.64 21.26 8.94
N ALA A 123 1.45 21.07 10.25
CA ALA A 123 2.46 21.45 11.24
C ALA A 123 3.73 20.60 11.07
N PHE A 124 4.87 21.23 11.21
CA PHE A 124 6.16 20.54 11.23
C PHE A 124 6.57 20.29 12.69
N GLY A 125 6.53 19.01 13.12
CA GLY A 125 6.80 18.67 14.50
C GLY A 125 6.95 17.16 14.72
N LEU A 126 7.54 16.79 15.86
CA LEU A 126 7.77 15.39 16.23
C LEU A 126 6.46 14.62 16.45
N LYS A 127 5.43 15.30 16.95
CA LYS A 127 4.09 14.69 17.14
C LYS A 127 3.48 14.27 15.82
N GLU A 128 3.50 15.15 14.83
CA GLU A 128 2.99 14.90 13.48
C GLU A 128 3.81 13.84 12.76
N LEU A 129 5.13 13.87 12.92
CA LEU A 129 6.01 12.83 12.39
C LEU A 129 5.69 11.45 13.00
N PHE A 130 5.48 11.38 14.31
CA PHE A 130 5.07 10.15 14.97
C PHE A 130 3.72 9.65 14.43
N GLN A 131 2.73 10.55 14.28
CA GLN A 131 1.43 10.19 13.71
C GLN A 131 1.53 9.73 12.26
N ALA A 132 2.43 10.36 11.48
CA ALA A 132 2.67 9.97 10.10
C ALA A 132 3.18 8.52 9.99
N VAL A 133 4.09 8.12 10.88
CA VAL A 133 4.70 6.79 10.86
C VAL A 133 3.84 5.75 11.58
N ALA A 134 3.36 6.05 12.79
CA ALA A 134 2.63 5.08 13.61
C ALA A 134 1.20 4.80 13.08
N TYR A 135 0.56 5.81 12.48
CA TYR A 135 -0.83 5.73 12.02
C TYR A 135 -0.97 5.99 10.51
N TYR A 136 0.12 5.95 9.75
CA TYR A 136 0.14 6.21 8.30
C TYR A 136 -0.77 7.38 7.86
N LYS A 137 -0.86 8.43 8.72
CA LYS A 137 -1.82 9.55 8.64
C LYS A 137 -1.85 10.24 7.28
N TYR A 138 -0.70 10.39 6.64
CA TYR A 138 -0.55 11.07 5.34
C TYR A 138 -0.45 10.11 4.17
N ASN A 139 -0.42 8.79 4.44
CA ASN A 139 -0.32 7.75 3.43
C ASN A 139 -1.23 6.56 3.78
N PRO A 140 -2.55 6.73 3.65
CA PRO A 140 -3.52 5.71 4.04
C PRO A 140 -3.34 4.39 3.29
N VAL A 141 -2.76 4.40 2.08
CA VAL A 141 -2.49 3.18 1.29
C VAL A 141 -1.57 2.21 2.04
N PHE A 142 -0.77 2.71 2.99
CA PHE A 142 0.19 1.87 3.73
C PHE A 142 -0.43 1.06 4.89
N TRP A 143 -1.74 1.14 5.07
CA TRP A 143 -2.45 0.26 6.02
C TRP A 143 -2.11 -1.23 5.78
N TYR A 144 -1.98 -1.62 4.50
CA TYR A 144 -1.62 -2.98 4.10
C TYR A 144 -0.21 -3.39 4.59
N LEU A 145 0.80 -2.53 4.36
CA LEU A 145 2.16 -2.79 4.83
C LEU A 145 2.22 -2.89 6.37
N PHE A 146 1.48 -2.04 7.06
CA PHE A 146 1.37 -2.08 8.51
C PHE A 146 0.77 -3.40 9.01
N GLN A 147 -0.33 -3.84 8.40
CA GLN A 147 -0.95 -5.14 8.71
C GLN A 147 0.01 -6.31 8.44
N LEU A 148 0.75 -6.25 7.34
CA LEU A 148 1.74 -7.27 7.00
C LEU A 148 2.87 -7.33 8.02
N LEU A 149 3.35 -6.17 8.52
CA LEU A 149 4.33 -6.10 9.60
C LEU A 149 3.79 -6.73 10.90
N LEU A 150 2.55 -6.43 11.29
CA LEU A 150 1.91 -7.05 12.45
C LEU A 150 1.83 -8.57 12.30
N LEU A 151 1.41 -9.06 11.14
CA LEU A 151 1.33 -10.50 10.88
C LEU A 151 2.71 -11.17 10.96
N VAL A 152 3.76 -10.53 10.47
CA VAL A 152 5.13 -11.05 10.59
C VAL A 152 5.60 -11.10 12.03
N VAL A 153 5.17 -10.14 12.89
CA VAL A 153 5.52 -10.12 14.31
C VAL A 153 4.77 -11.21 15.08
N LEU A 154 3.53 -11.49 14.70
CA LEU A 154 2.67 -12.48 15.35
C LEU A 154 2.94 -13.94 14.90
N ALA A 155 3.64 -14.14 13.77
CA ALA A 155 3.92 -15.45 13.20
C ALA A 155 5.20 -16.07 13.76
#